data_cdedc1de4d1c16cba458b5d92807be9c
#
_entry.id   cdedc1de4d1c16cba458b5d92807be9c
#
_cell.length_a   1.000
_cell.length_b   1.000
_cell.length_c   1.000
_cell.angle_alpha   90.00
_cell.angle_beta   90.00
_cell.angle_gamma   90.00
#
_symmetry.space_group_name_H-M   'P 1'
#
loop_
_entity.id
_entity.type
_entity.pdbx_description
1 polymer ?
#
loop_
_entity_poly.entity_id
_entity_poly.type
_entity_poly.pdbx_seq_one_letter_code
_entity_poly.pdbx_strand_id
1 'polypeptide(L)'
;MANTRSEIPRLAIMGHPNAGKSSVVATLTENDRIAIDQRAGTTTESDFYPVIIDGETVIEFIDTPGFQNPGAILEWFQSHPEIRDLAREFVKTHRHDPLFSHDCALLEPVAMGAGMILVVDGSKRIKEKDRIEIELMRLTARPRMAILNNLTKETRHLPQWQDTLSKGFNSVREFNAHRATYGERIKLLKALKSIDQRWEERLARTIDAFERDWDRRTDQAVDTILTLMKEALG
;
A
#
# COMPACT_ATOMS: atom_id res chain seq x y z
N MET A 1 -12.03 -28.82 -12.54
CA MET A 1 -11.83 -27.37 -12.71
C MET A 1 -11.73 -26.80 -11.31
N ALA A 2 -10.53 -26.47 -10.86
CA ALA A 2 -10.32 -25.88 -9.55
C ALA A 2 -10.94 -24.48 -9.55
N ASN A 3 -11.88 -24.27 -8.63
CA ASN A 3 -12.51 -22.98 -8.37
C ASN A 3 -11.43 -22.08 -7.73
N THR A 4 -10.62 -21.43 -8.55
CA THR A 4 -9.68 -20.39 -8.12
C THR A 4 -10.52 -19.17 -7.71
N ARG A 5 -11.06 -19.18 -6.49
CA ARG A 5 -11.45 -17.93 -5.84
C ARG A 5 -10.20 -17.05 -5.87
N SER A 6 -10.22 -15.98 -6.65
CA SER A 6 -9.07 -15.07 -6.71
C SER A 6 -8.78 -14.61 -5.29
N GLU A 7 -7.54 -14.78 -4.87
CA GLU A 7 -7.07 -14.45 -3.52
C GLU A 7 -7.29 -12.95 -3.26
N ILE A 8 -7.76 -12.60 -2.05
CA ILE A 8 -7.93 -11.20 -1.66
C ILE A 8 -6.54 -10.55 -1.66
N PRO A 9 -6.30 -9.49 -2.46
CA PRO A 9 -5.06 -8.75 -2.41
C PRO A 9 -4.82 -8.21 -1.00
N ARG A 10 -3.71 -8.58 -0.39
CA ARG A 10 -3.24 -8.05 0.89
C ARG A 10 -1.97 -7.26 0.64
N LEU A 11 -1.90 -6.06 1.18
CA LEU A 11 -0.82 -5.11 0.93
C LEU A 11 -0.32 -4.50 2.24
N ALA A 12 0.88 -4.89 2.66
CA ALA A 12 1.55 -4.29 3.79
C ALA A 12 2.11 -2.91 3.42
N ILE A 13 1.72 -1.88 4.17
CA ILE A 13 2.15 -0.50 3.96
C ILE A 13 3.37 -0.24 4.82
N MET A 14 4.50 -0.01 4.18
CA MET A 14 5.81 0.17 4.81
C MET A 14 6.35 1.57 4.56
N GLY A 15 7.31 1.98 5.35
CA GLY A 15 8.02 3.25 5.21
C GLY A 15 8.21 3.93 6.56
N HIS A 16 9.06 4.95 6.57
CA HIS A 16 9.40 5.69 7.78
C HIS A 16 8.18 6.36 8.44
N PRO A 17 8.25 6.64 9.75
CA PRO A 17 7.32 7.54 10.41
C PRO A 17 7.22 8.87 9.64
N ASN A 18 6.01 9.40 9.50
CA ASN A 18 5.72 10.66 8.80
C ASN A 18 5.99 10.66 7.27
N ALA A 19 6.23 9.51 6.64
CA ALA A 19 6.26 9.42 5.17
C ALA A 19 4.87 9.56 4.53
N GLY A 20 3.81 9.55 5.35
CA GLY A 20 2.42 9.68 4.89
C GLY A 20 1.71 8.35 4.64
N LYS A 21 2.16 7.26 5.26
CA LYS A 21 1.53 5.92 5.15
C LYS A 21 0.02 5.97 5.40
N SER A 22 -0.39 6.43 6.58
CA SER A 22 -1.81 6.52 6.95
C SER A 22 -2.61 7.44 6.03
N SER A 23 -2.00 8.52 5.51
CA SER A 23 -2.63 9.38 4.51
C SER A 23 -2.83 8.66 3.17
N VAL A 24 -1.87 7.83 2.75
CA VAL A 24 -1.99 6.99 1.56
C VAL A 24 -3.09 5.95 1.75
N VAL A 25 -3.13 5.27 2.90
CA VAL A 25 -4.19 4.31 3.23
C VAL A 25 -5.55 5.02 3.23
N ALA A 26 -5.70 6.12 3.96
CA ALA A 26 -6.94 6.89 3.99
C ALA A 26 -7.40 7.27 2.58
N THR A 27 -6.50 7.79 1.74
CA THR A 27 -6.84 8.15 0.36
C THR A 27 -7.27 6.94 -0.48
N LEU A 28 -6.62 5.80 -0.32
CA LEU A 28 -6.98 4.56 -1.05
C LEU A 28 -8.32 3.98 -0.61
N THR A 29 -8.66 4.16 0.66
CA THR A 29 -9.87 3.60 1.28
C THR A 29 -11.03 4.61 1.34
N GLU A 30 -10.79 5.90 1.10
CA GLU A 30 -11.76 6.99 1.24
C GLU A 30 -12.88 6.89 0.19
N ASN A 31 -13.97 6.20 0.58
CA ASN A 31 -15.24 6.23 -0.11
C ASN A 31 -16.35 6.09 0.94
N ASP A 32 -17.31 7.02 0.98
CA ASP A 32 -18.40 7.06 1.98
C ASP A 32 -19.30 5.80 2.00
N ARG A 33 -19.15 4.90 1.04
CA ARG A 33 -19.84 3.60 0.98
C ARG A 33 -18.95 2.40 1.25
N ILE A 34 -17.66 2.62 1.38
CA ILE A 34 -16.70 1.60 1.76
C ILE A 34 -16.57 1.69 3.26
N ALA A 35 -17.17 0.75 3.97
CA ALA A 35 -16.96 0.64 5.40
C ALA A 35 -15.50 0.29 5.66
N ILE A 36 -14.80 1.19 6.34
CA ILE A 36 -13.48 0.92 6.90
C ILE A 36 -13.73 0.51 8.33
N ASP A 37 -13.55 -0.76 8.62
CA ASP A 37 -13.53 -1.23 10.00
C ASP A 37 -12.15 -0.91 10.57
N GLN A 38 -12.01 0.29 11.16
CA GLN A 38 -10.83 0.65 11.93
C GLN A 38 -10.82 -0.18 13.21
N ARG A 39 -10.10 -1.28 13.19
CA ARG A 39 -9.65 -1.91 14.43
C ARG A 39 -8.36 -1.20 14.85
N ALA A 40 -8.52 -0.09 15.55
CA ALA A 40 -7.40 0.66 16.08
C ALA A 40 -6.65 -0.19 17.11
N GLY A 41 -5.45 -0.60 16.74
CA GLY A 41 -4.42 -1.08 17.65
C GLY A 41 -3.37 0.02 17.83
N THR A 42 -2.90 0.22 19.03
CA THR A 42 -1.70 1.02 19.29
C THR A 42 -0.52 0.37 18.56
N THR A 43 0.31 1.14 17.91
CA THR A 43 1.40 0.87 16.94
C THR A 43 2.44 -0.24 17.26
N THR A 44 2.12 -1.22 18.05
CA THR A 44 2.89 -2.46 18.29
C THR A 44 2.35 -3.64 17.48
N GLU A 45 1.14 -3.53 16.94
CA GLU A 45 0.48 -4.54 16.11
C GLU A 45 0.06 -3.91 14.79
N SER A 46 0.01 -4.71 13.73
CA SER A 46 -0.41 -4.25 12.40
C SER A 46 -1.91 -3.96 12.36
N ASP A 47 -2.30 -2.78 11.87
CA ASP A 47 -3.69 -2.38 11.69
C ASP A 47 -4.21 -2.82 10.32
N PHE A 48 -5.40 -3.40 10.28
CA PHE A 48 -6.02 -3.92 9.07
C PHE A 48 -7.12 -2.98 8.56
N TYR A 49 -7.06 -2.65 7.28
CA TYR A 49 -8.00 -1.76 6.60
C TYR A 49 -8.63 -2.48 5.40
N PRO A 50 -9.69 -3.29 5.60
CA PRO A 50 -10.38 -3.94 4.50
C PRO A 50 -11.17 -2.91 3.68
N VAL A 51 -11.07 -3.00 2.36
CA VAL A 51 -11.94 -2.31 1.42
C VAL A 51 -13.09 -3.24 1.09
N ILE A 52 -14.30 -2.84 1.44
CA ILE A 52 -15.51 -3.65 1.30
C ILE A 52 -16.40 -3.04 0.21
N ILE A 53 -16.80 -3.84 -0.79
CA ILE A 53 -17.76 -3.47 -1.83
C ILE A 53 -18.85 -4.53 -1.84
N ASP A 54 -20.11 -4.09 -1.78
CA ASP A 54 -21.29 -4.96 -1.77
C ASP A 54 -21.22 -6.08 -0.70
N GLY A 55 -20.64 -5.76 0.46
CA GLY A 55 -20.48 -6.70 1.59
C GLY A 55 -19.30 -7.68 1.48
N GLU A 56 -18.52 -7.61 0.40
CA GLU A 56 -17.33 -8.45 0.21
C GLU A 56 -16.03 -7.65 0.37
N THR A 57 -15.06 -8.20 1.10
CA THR A 57 -13.70 -7.65 1.14
C THR A 57 -13.02 -7.86 -0.21
N VAL A 58 -12.67 -6.78 -0.89
CA VAL A 58 -12.05 -6.82 -2.22
C VAL A 58 -10.55 -6.60 -2.20
N ILE A 59 -10.04 -5.86 -1.22
CA ILE A 59 -8.62 -5.61 -0.97
C ILE A 59 -8.43 -5.33 0.53
N GLU A 60 -7.28 -5.65 1.07
CA GLU A 60 -6.93 -5.37 2.47
C GLU A 60 -5.58 -4.66 2.54
N PHE A 61 -5.58 -3.46 3.10
CA PHE A 61 -4.36 -2.75 3.43
C PHE A 61 -3.99 -3.03 4.89
N ILE A 62 -2.70 -3.21 5.14
CA ILE A 62 -2.17 -3.52 6.46
C ILE A 62 -1.14 -2.45 6.80
N ASP A 63 -1.47 -1.53 7.71
CA ASP A 63 -0.49 -0.56 8.21
C ASP A 63 0.45 -1.27 9.17
N THR A 64 1.74 -1.17 8.90
CA THR A 64 2.76 -1.89 9.65
C THR A 64 3.68 -0.92 10.40
N PRO A 65 4.28 -1.34 11.52
CA PRO A 65 5.34 -0.58 12.15
C PRO A 65 6.51 -0.39 11.17
N GLY A 66 7.39 0.59 11.42
CA GLY A 66 8.62 0.75 10.65
C GLY A 66 9.69 -0.25 11.09
N PHE A 67 10.64 -0.57 10.22
CA PHE A 67 11.80 -1.37 10.59
C PHE A 67 12.61 -0.73 11.74
N GLN A 68 12.94 -1.52 12.75
CA GLN A 68 13.80 -1.10 13.86
C GLN A 68 15.24 -1.55 13.65
N ASN A 69 15.45 -2.79 13.26
CA ASN A 69 16.76 -3.40 13.09
C ASN A 69 17.03 -3.86 11.64
N PRO A 70 16.83 -3.02 10.60
CA PRO A 70 16.89 -3.46 9.22
C PRO A 70 18.26 -3.99 8.81
N GLY A 71 19.35 -3.48 9.40
CA GLY A 71 20.71 -3.98 9.14
C GLY A 71 20.90 -5.42 9.59
N ALA A 72 20.48 -5.76 10.81
CA ALA A 72 20.59 -7.12 11.34
C ALA A 72 19.71 -8.11 10.55
N ILE A 73 18.52 -7.68 10.10
CA ILE A 73 17.65 -8.51 9.25
C ILE A 73 18.33 -8.75 7.90
N LEU A 74 18.94 -7.72 7.30
CA LEU A 74 19.62 -7.85 6.02
C LEU A 74 20.80 -8.82 6.12
N GLU A 75 21.61 -8.72 7.18
CA GLU A 75 22.70 -9.66 7.45
C GLU A 75 22.18 -11.10 7.59
N TRP A 76 21.06 -11.28 8.30
CA TRP A 76 20.43 -12.58 8.42
C TRP A 76 19.94 -13.12 7.07
N PHE A 77 19.26 -12.30 6.27
CA PHE A 77 18.79 -12.68 4.92
C PHE A 77 19.96 -13.08 4.01
N GLN A 78 21.06 -12.31 4.04
CA GLN A 78 22.26 -12.56 3.25
C GLN A 78 23.03 -13.80 3.69
N SER A 79 22.98 -14.16 4.97
CA SER A 79 23.63 -15.35 5.52
C SER A 79 22.85 -16.66 5.25
N HIS A 80 21.61 -16.56 4.73
CA HIS A 80 20.77 -17.73 4.43
C HIS A 80 20.29 -17.74 2.96
N PRO A 81 21.19 -17.67 1.97
CA PRO A 81 20.81 -17.56 0.56
C PRO A 81 20.06 -18.79 0.03
N GLU A 82 20.13 -19.93 0.72
CA GLU A 82 19.44 -21.16 0.39
C GLU A 82 17.94 -21.12 0.76
N ILE A 83 17.51 -20.19 1.62
CA ILE A 83 16.14 -20.10 2.07
C ILE A 83 15.28 -19.40 1.00
N ARG A 84 14.26 -20.10 0.52
CA ARG A 84 13.39 -19.61 -0.55
C ARG A 84 12.41 -18.51 -0.07
N ASP A 85 11.93 -18.58 1.16
CA ASP A 85 10.98 -17.63 1.75
C ASP A 85 11.60 -17.04 3.02
N LEU A 86 12.51 -16.08 2.81
CA LEU A 86 13.29 -15.45 3.87
C LEU A 86 12.41 -14.76 4.92
N ALA A 87 11.34 -14.07 4.50
CA ALA A 87 10.45 -13.38 5.43
C ALA A 87 9.74 -14.38 6.37
N ARG A 88 9.26 -15.48 5.83
CA ARG A 88 8.59 -16.53 6.62
C ARG A 88 9.53 -17.19 7.61
N GLU A 89 10.73 -17.56 7.16
CA GLU A 89 11.67 -18.26 8.03
C GLU A 89 12.23 -17.32 9.09
N PHE A 90 12.47 -16.04 8.76
CA PHE A 90 12.89 -15.03 9.73
C PHE A 90 11.84 -14.88 10.85
N VAL A 91 10.58 -14.64 10.49
CA VAL A 91 9.49 -14.50 11.48
C VAL A 91 9.36 -15.75 12.34
N LYS A 92 9.43 -16.93 11.75
CA LYS A 92 9.37 -18.20 12.49
C LYS A 92 10.51 -18.35 13.49
N THR A 93 11.73 -17.98 13.09
CA THR A 93 12.94 -18.12 13.89
C THR A 93 12.98 -17.10 15.04
N HIS A 94 12.55 -15.86 14.75
CA HIS A 94 12.71 -14.72 15.67
C HIS A 94 11.42 -14.28 16.37
N ARG A 95 10.30 -15.00 16.20
CA ARG A 95 8.99 -14.64 16.78
C ARG A 95 9.03 -14.35 18.29
N HIS A 96 9.87 -15.03 19.02
CA HIS A 96 9.99 -14.92 20.48
C HIS A 96 11.24 -14.13 20.92
N ASP A 97 11.97 -13.56 19.98
CA ASP A 97 13.13 -12.72 20.28
C ASP A 97 12.67 -11.26 20.50
N PRO A 98 12.85 -10.73 21.73
CA PRO A 98 12.46 -9.35 22.03
C PRO A 98 13.16 -8.31 21.15
N LEU A 99 14.36 -8.61 20.65
CA LEU A 99 15.12 -7.71 19.76
C LEU A 99 14.38 -7.48 18.43
N PHE A 100 13.71 -8.49 17.92
CA PHE A 100 13.05 -8.48 16.61
C PHE A 100 11.52 -8.43 16.69
N SER A 101 10.92 -8.19 17.85
CA SER A 101 9.47 -8.24 18.03
C SER A 101 8.73 -7.32 17.06
N HIS A 102 9.18 -6.07 16.92
CA HIS A 102 8.59 -5.11 15.97
C HIS A 102 8.86 -5.46 14.51
N ASP A 103 10.06 -5.94 14.22
CA ASP A 103 10.44 -6.35 12.86
C ASP A 103 9.68 -7.61 12.43
N CYS A 104 9.43 -8.54 13.35
CA CYS A 104 8.55 -9.69 13.09
C CYS A 104 7.11 -9.26 12.85
N ALA A 105 6.55 -8.32 13.62
CA ALA A 105 5.20 -7.80 13.42
C ALA A 105 5.08 -7.12 12.03
N LEU A 106 6.11 -6.38 11.60
CA LEU A 106 6.18 -5.80 10.26
C LEU A 106 6.22 -6.86 9.16
N LEU A 107 7.04 -7.90 9.34
CA LEU A 107 7.27 -8.94 8.31
C LEU A 107 6.19 -10.03 8.32
N GLU A 108 5.38 -10.17 9.36
CA GLU A 108 4.36 -11.21 9.47
C GLU A 108 3.35 -11.20 8.31
N PRO A 109 2.76 -10.08 7.89
CA PRO A 109 1.90 -10.04 6.71
C PRO A 109 2.62 -10.49 5.44
N VAL A 110 3.90 -10.12 5.27
CA VAL A 110 4.72 -10.51 4.12
C VAL A 110 5.01 -12.02 4.14
N ALA A 111 5.31 -12.57 5.32
CA ALA A 111 5.48 -14.00 5.53
C ALA A 111 4.19 -14.80 5.20
N MET A 112 3.02 -14.19 5.41
CA MET A 112 1.71 -14.74 5.04
C MET A 112 1.36 -14.54 3.56
N GLY A 113 2.20 -13.89 2.76
CA GLY A 113 2.00 -13.74 1.33
C GLY A 113 1.52 -12.37 0.87
N ALA A 114 1.40 -11.38 1.75
CA ALA A 114 1.06 -10.02 1.37
C ALA A 114 2.10 -9.43 0.41
N GLY A 115 1.65 -8.63 -0.55
CA GLY A 115 2.51 -7.72 -1.27
C GLY A 115 2.88 -6.52 -0.42
N MET A 116 3.74 -5.65 -0.93
CA MET A 116 4.26 -4.52 -0.17
C MET A 116 4.08 -3.21 -0.92
N ILE A 117 3.71 -2.16 -0.19
CA ILE A 117 3.74 -0.77 -0.66
C ILE A 117 4.72 0.01 0.21
N LEU A 118 5.83 0.43 -0.36
CA LEU A 118 6.77 1.33 0.30
C LEU A 118 6.34 2.77 0.05
N VAL A 119 6.04 3.52 1.11
CA VAL A 119 5.76 4.96 1.05
C VAL A 119 7.00 5.71 1.52
N VAL A 120 7.53 6.56 0.64
CA VAL A 120 8.68 7.41 0.95
C VAL A 120 8.35 8.89 0.73
N ASP A 121 8.95 9.75 1.53
CA ASP A 121 8.90 11.20 1.33
C ASP A 121 9.91 11.60 0.25
N GLY A 122 9.42 11.79 -0.98
CA GLY A 122 10.25 12.13 -2.14
C GLY A 122 10.96 13.46 -2.05
N SER A 123 10.60 14.34 -1.10
CA SER A 123 11.28 15.61 -0.86
C SER A 123 12.59 15.47 -0.08
N LYS A 124 12.81 14.31 0.55
CA LYS A 124 14.00 14.05 1.38
C LYS A 124 15.06 13.27 0.63
N ARG A 125 16.32 13.46 1.04
CA ARG A 125 17.44 12.70 0.52
C ARG A 125 17.36 11.24 0.96
N ILE A 126 17.70 10.31 0.06
CA ILE A 126 17.85 8.88 0.38
C ILE A 126 18.99 8.70 1.39
N LYS A 127 18.71 8.00 2.47
CA LYS A 127 19.67 7.61 3.51
C LYS A 127 20.10 6.15 3.33
N GLU A 128 21.13 5.75 4.04
CA GLU A 128 21.61 4.37 4.03
C GLU A 128 20.53 3.40 4.55
N LYS A 129 19.81 3.77 5.60
CA LYS A 129 18.69 2.99 6.12
C LYS A 129 17.62 2.72 5.05
N ASP A 130 17.29 3.71 4.22
CA ASP A 130 16.32 3.53 3.11
C ASP A 130 16.81 2.47 2.12
N ARG A 131 18.11 2.47 1.81
CA ARG A 131 18.71 1.47 0.90
C ARG A 131 18.64 0.07 1.47
N ILE A 132 18.89 -0.08 2.75
CA ILE A 132 18.78 -1.36 3.46
C ILE A 132 17.34 -1.86 3.44
N GLU A 133 16.36 -1.02 3.74
CA GLU A 133 14.94 -1.38 3.70
C GLU A 133 14.48 -1.78 2.30
N ILE A 134 14.90 -1.03 1.26
CA ILE A 134 14.63 -1.36 -0.15
C ILE A 134 15.21 -2.74 -0.51
N GLU A 135 16.43 -3.03 -0.07
CA GLU A 135 17.08 -4.32 -0.34
C GLU A 135 16.39 -5.47 0.39
N LEU A 136 16.00 -5.27 1.66
CA LEU A 136 15.19 -6.24 2.39
C LEU A 136 13.90 -6.59 1.64
N MET A 137 13.16 -5.56 1.21
CA MET A 137 11.93 -5.77 0.46
C MET A 137 12.19 -6.52 -0.86
N ARG A 138 13.31 -6.24 -1.53
CA ARG A 138 13.72 -6.96 -2.76
C ARG A 138 13.95 -8.44 -2.48
N LEU A 139 14.63 -8.77 -1.39
CA LEU A 139 15.00 -10.14 -1.02
C LEU A 139 13.78 -10.99 -0.60
N THR A 140 12.67 -10.38 -0.17
CA THR A 140 11.43 -11.14 0.12
C THR A 140 10.81 -11.77 -1.13
N ALA A 141 11.18 -11.33 -2.33
CA ALA A 141 10.61 -11.76 -3.62
C ALA A 141 9.07 -11.59 -3.72
N ARG A 142 8.44 -10.79 -2.85
CA ARG A 142 7.00 -10.51 -2.92
C ARG A 142 6.70 -9.40 -3.95
N PRO A 143 5.48 -9.35 -4.50
CA PRO A 143 5.01 -8.22 -5.29
C PRO A 143 5.15 -6.91 -4.51
N ARG A 144 5.71 -5.87 -5.14
CA ARG A 144 5.98 -4.62 -4.43
C ARG A 144 5.87 -3.39 -5.31
N MET A 145 5.27 -2.36 -4.75
CA MET A 145 5.14 -1.04 -5.35
C MET A 145 5.75 0.01 -4.44
N ALA A 146 6.34 1.04 -5.02
CA ALA A 146 6.78 2.22 -4.28
C ALA A 146 5.90 3.43 -4.60
N ILE A 147 5.58 4.20 -3.56
CA ILE A 147 4.89 5.48 -3.64
C ILE A 147 5.85 6.57 -3.21
N LEU A 148 6.19 7.44 -4.14
CA LEU A 148 6.89 8.69 -3.89
C LEU A 148 5.86 9.73 -3.45
N ASN A 149 5.65 9.83 -2.14
CA ASN A 149 4.72 10.81 -1.58
C ASN A 149 5.43 12.16 -1.51
N ASN A 150 5.04 13.07 -2.39
CA ASN A 150 5.63 14.41 -2.42
C ASN A 150 4.84 15.34 -1.50
N LEU A 151 5.24 15.39 -0.23
CA LEU A 151 4.58 16.19 0.81
C LEU A 151 4.87 17.69 0.66
N THR A 152 5.92 18.05 -0.05
CA THR A 152 6.31 19.44 -0.31
C THR A 152 6.41 19.69 -1.81
N LYS A 153 6.69 20.92 -2.23
CA LYS A 153 6.99 21.25 -3.63
C LYS A 153 8.45 20.96 -4.02
N GLU A 154 9.24 20.42 -3.11
CA GLU A 154 10.65 20.11 -3.32
C GLU A 154 10.78 18.84 -4.16
N THR A 155 11.31 18.96 -5.37
CA THR A 155 11.47 17.85 -6.32
C THR A 155 12.92 17.42 -6.50
N ARG A 156 13.86 18.06 -5.83
CA ARG A 156 15.31 17.89 -6.03
C ARG A 156 15.76 16.43 -5.90
N HIS A 157 15.13 15.68 -5.02
CA HIS A 157 15.54 14.29 -4.70
C HIS A 157 14.72 13.23 -5.46
N LEU A 158 13.64 13.61 -6.14
CA LEU A 158 12.78 12.68 -6.88
C LEU A 158 13.54 11.84 -7.91
N PRO A 159 14.44 12.39 -8.76
CA PRO A 159 15.15 11.59 -9.75
C PRO A 159 16.00 10.47 -9.10
N GLN A 160 16.63 10.76 -7.95
CA GLN A 160 17.43 9.79 -7.24
C GLN A 160 16.56 8.68 -6.64
N TRP A 161 15.37 9.03 -6.09
CA TRP A 161 14.40 8.06 -5.62
C TRP A 161 13.88 7.19 -6.75
N GLN A 162 13.49 7.79 -7.87
CA GLN A 162 13.00 7.06 -9.05
C GLN A 162 14.04 6.06 -9.56
N ASP A 163 15.31 6.48 -9.74
CA ASP A 163 16.39 5.59 -10.16
C ASP A 163 16.61 4.43 -9.18
N THR A 164 16.61 4.72 -7.87
CA THR A 164 16.86 3.69 -6.86
C THR A 164 15.69 2.68 -6.78
N LEU A 165 14.46 3.17 -6.78
CA LEU A 165 13.28 2.32 -6.63
C LEU A 165 12.96 1.52 -7.89
N SER A 166 13.19 2.07 -9.09
CA SER A 166 12.93 1.37 -10.35
C SER A 166 13.76 0.10 -10.53
N LYS A 167 14.90 -0.01 -9.85
CA LYS A 167 15.78 -1.20 -9.88
C LYS A 167 15.25 -2.37 -9.03
N GLY A 168 14.35 -2.10 -8.10
CA GLY A 168 13.90 -3.10 -7.13
C GLY A 168 12.40 -3.28 -7.00
N PHE A 169 11.58 -2.44 -7.62
CA PHE A 169 10.11 -2.46 -7.47
C PHE A 169 9.40 -2.74 -8.80
N ASN A 170 8.28 -3.45 -8.74
CA ASN A 170 7.48 -3.74 -9.92
C ASN A 170 6.81 -2.48 -10.49
N SER A 171 6.52 -1.50 -9.64
CA SER A 171 5.96 -0.22 -10.02
C SER A 171 6.42 0.88 -9.06
N VAL A 172 6.71 2.07 -9.60
CA VAL A 172 7.01 3.29 -8.84
C VAL A 172 6.01 4.35 -9.27
N ARG A 173 5.33 5.00 -8.30
CA ARG A 173 4.33 6.03 -8.55
C ARG A 173 4.58 7.26 -7.71
N GLU A 174 4.53 8.41 -8.35
CA GLU A 174 4.42 9.69 -7.64
C GLU A 174 2.97 9.86 -7.19
N PHE A 175 2.80 10.29 -5.96
CA PHE A 175 1.49 10.48 -5.38
C PHE A 175 1.56 11.56 -4.30
N ASN A 176 0.53 12.37 -4.20
CA ASN A 176 0.40 13.33 -3.12
C ASN A 176 -0.91 13.05 -2.39
N ALA A 177 -0.83 12.42 -1.24
CA ALA A 177 -1.99 12.02 -0.45
C ALA A 177 -2.88 13.21 -0.03
N HIS A 178 -2.31 14.42 0.14
CA HIS A 178 -3.08 15.62 0.50
C HIS A 178 -3.82 16.27 -0.66
N ARG A 179 -3.51 15.88 -1.90
CA ARG A 179 -4.08 16.45 -3.12
C ARG A 179 -4.64 15.40 -4.06
N ALA A 180 -4.69 14.16 -3.60
CA ALA A 180 -5.12 13.07 -4.42
C ALA A 180 -6.57 13.27 -4.86
N THR A 181 -6.77 13.26 -6.16
CA THR A 181 -8.09 13.24 -6.78
C THR A 181 -8.58 11.80 -6.92
N TYR A 182 -9.87 11.65 -7.19
CA TYR A 182 -10.43 10.35 -7.53
C TYR A 182 -9.65 9.68 -8.69
N GLY A 183 -9.32 10.44 -9.75
CA GLY A 183 -8.57 9.90 -10.90
C GLY A 183 -7.17 9.39 -10.52
N GLU A 184 -6.49 10.03 -9.57
CA GLU A 184 -5.19 9.55 -9.08
C GLU A 184 -5.31 8.28 -8.26
N ARG A 185 -6.37 8.16 -7.45
CA ARG A 185 -6.70 6.91 -6.73
C ARG A 185 -6.89 5.75 -7.71
N ILE A 186 -7.70 5.93 -8.76
CA ILE A 186 -7.91 4.91 -9.79
C ILE A 186 -6.61 4.55 -10.50
N LYS A 187 -5.76 5.51 -10.83
CA LYS A 187 -4.43 5.25 -11.41
C LYS A 187 -3.56 4.39 -10.48
N LEU A 188 -3.62 4.62 -9.17
CA LEU A 188 -2.87 3.85 -8.18
C LEU A 188 -3.38 2.41 -8.09
N LEU A 189 -4.70 2.20 -8.06
CA LEU A 189 -5.32 0.87 -8.09
C LEU A 189 -5.00 0.12 -9.40
N LYS A 190 -5.01 0.81 -10.54
CA LYS A 190 -4.57 0.26 -11.83
C LYS A 190 -3.10 -0.16 -11.81
N ALA A 191 -2.25 0.60 -11.12
CA ALA A 191 -0.85 0.21 -10.94
C ALA A 191 -0.70 -1.03 -10.04
N LEU A 192 -1.47 -1.14 -8.96
CA LEU A 192 -1.49 -2.34 -8.11
C LEU A 192 -1.95 -3.58 -8.88
N LYS A 193 -2.95 -3.46 -9.75
CA LYS A 193 -3.42 -4.55 -10.61
C LYS A 193 -2.29 -5.14 -11.47
N SER A 194 -1.32 -4.32 -11.89
CA SER A 194 -0.24 -4.76 -12.80
C SER A 194 0.95 -5.44 -12.10
N ILE A 195 1.04 -5.43 -10.77
CA ILE A 195 2.19 -5.99 -10.06
C ILE A 195 2.06 -7.48 -9.72
N ASP A 196 0.83 -8.03 -9.73
CA ASP A 196 0.58 -9.44 -9.51
C ASP A 196 -0.65 -9.92 -10.29
N GLN A 197 -0.45 -10.92 -11.16
CA GLN A 197 -1.53 -11.50 -11.98
C GLN A 197 -2.64 -12.13 -11.15
N ARG A 198 -2.33 -12.66 -9.96
CA ARG A 198 -3.33 -13.27 -9.06
C ARG A 198 -4.39 -12.27 -8.61
N TRP A 199 -4.08 -10.98 -8.60
CA TRP A 199 -4.96 -9.90 -8.16
C TRP A 199 -5.73 -9.23 -9.30
N GLU A 200 -5.36 -9.51 -10.55
CA GLU A 200 -5.83 -8.79 -11.72
C GLU A 200 -7.36 -8.75 -11.81
N GLU A 201 -8.01 -9.91 -11.70
CA GLU A 201 -9.47 -10.00 -11.84
C GLU A 201 -10.18 -9.27 -10.70
N ARG A 202 -9.73 -9.44 -9.45
CA ARG A 202 -10.36 -8.81 -8.28
C ARG A 202 -10.17 -7.31 -8.28
N LEU A 203 -8.96 -6.84 -8.57
CA LEU A 203 -8.68 -5.40 -8.67
C LEU A 203 -9.41 -4.76 -9.87
N ALA A 204 -9.58 -5.46 -10.99
CA ALA A 204 -10.40 -4.97 -12.09
C ALA A 204 -11.84 -4.71 -11.63
N ARG A 205 -12.50 -5.68 -10.98
CA ARG A 205 -13.85 -5.52 -10.43
C ARG A 205 -13.93 -4.38 -9.42
N THR A 206 -12.90 -4.23 -8.58
CA THR A 206 -12.81 -3.14 -7.60
C THR A 206 -12.77 -1.79 -8.31
N ILE A 207 -11.92 -1.63 -9.32
CA ILE A 207 -11.78 -0.40 -10.11
C ILE A 207 -13.11 -0.08 -10.78
N ASP A 208 -13.74 -1.05 -11.46
CA ASP A 208 -15.02 -0.88 -12.12
C ASP A 208 -16.15 -0.46 -11.15
N ALA A 209 -16.14 -0.98 -9.92
CA ALA A 209 -17.10 -0.60 -8.89
C ALA A 209 -16.88 0.85 -8.42
N PHE A 210 -15.64 1.27 -8.25
CA PHE A 210 -15.32 2.66 -7.94
C PHE A 210 -15.73 3.60 -9.07
N GLU A 211 -15.40 3.27 -10.33
CA GLU A 211 -15.75 4.09 -11.49
C GLU A 211 -17.28 4.26 -11.61
N ARG A 212 -18.04 3.18 -11.46
CA ARG A 212 -19.53 3.27 -11.44
C ARG A 212 -20.09 4.11 -10.29
N ASP A 213 -19.50 4.01 -9.11
CA ASP A 213 -19.95 4.83 -7.96
C ASP A 213 -19.66 6.32 -8.17
N TRP A 214 -18.52 6.62 -8.75
CA TRP A 214 -18.16 8.00 -9.12
C TRP A 214 -19.11 8.60 -10.14
N ASP A 215 -19.39 7.88 -11.23
CA ASP A 215 -20.30 8.34 -12.30
C ASP A 215 -21.67 8.63 -11.70
N ARG A 216 -22.21 7.72 -10.90
CA ARG A 216 -23.49 7.90 -10.23
C ARG A 216 -23.52 9.13 -9.31
N ARG A 217 -22.47 9.37 -8.53
CA ARG A 217 -22.38 10.57 -7.66
C ARG A 217 -22.29 11.85 -8.47
N THR A 218 -21.58 11.81 -9.58
CA THR A 218 -21.46 12.94 -10.49
C THR A 218 -22.82 13.26 -11.10
N ASP A 219 -23.56 12.28 -11.59
CA ASP A 219 -24.89 12.45 -12.14
C ASP A 219 -25.86 13.02 -11.08
N GLN A 220 -25.86 12.46 -9.87
CA GLN A 220 -26.67 12.98 -8.75
C GLN A 220 -26.35 14.44 -8.41
N ALA A 221 -25.06 14.81 -8.41
CA ALA A 221 -24.65 16.20 -8.16
C ALA A 221 -25.13 17.13 -9.27
N VAL A 222 -25.02 16.72 -10.52
CA VAL A 222 -25.50 17.50 -11.69
C VAL A 222 -27.02 17.69 -11.60
N ASP A 223 -27.78 16.64 -11.34
CA ASP A 223 -29.25 16.73 -11.20
C ASP A 223 -29.66 17.65 -10.06
N THR A 224 -28.96 17.59 -8.93
CA THR A 224 -29.21 18.47 -7.79
C THR A 224 -28.96 19.94 -8.16
N ILE A 225 -27.84 20.24 -8.82
CA ILE A 225 -27.51 21.59 -9.28
C ILE A 225 -28.55 22.09 -10.28
N LEU A 226 -28.95 21.27 -11.25
CA LEU A 226 -29.96 21.65 -12.23
C LEU A 226 -31.32 21.93 -11.57
N THR A 227 -31.71 21.16 -10.55
CA THR A 227 -32.94 21.37 -9.81
C THR A 227 -32.91 22.72 -9.06
N LEU A 228 -31.83 22.97 -8.32
CA LEU A 228 -31.63 24.24 -7.60
C LEU A 228 -31.60 25.45 -8.55
N MET A 229 -30.99 25.32 -9.70
CA MET A 229 -30.98 26.40 -10.72
C MET A 229 -32.38 26.67 -11.27
N LYS A 230 -33.21 25.64 -11.52
CA LYS A 230 -34.61 25.80 -11.96
C LYS A 230 -35.44 26.49 -10.87
N GLU A 231 -35.29 26.11 -9.62
CA GLU A 231 -35.98 26.74 -8.49
C GLU A 231 -35.57 28.21 -8.27
N ALA A 232 -34.30 28.55 -8.56
CA ALA A 232 -33.82 29.93 -8.42
C ALA A 232 -34.20 30.86 -9.58
N LEU A 233 -34.59 30.30 -10.72
CA LEU A 233 -34.95 31.05 -11.91
C LEU A 233 -36.48 31.13 -12.15
N GLY A 234 -37.31 30.39 -11.41
CA GLY A 234 -38.78 30.40 -11.48
C GLY A 234 -39.39 31.18 -10.39
#